data_7a6a1ad7e86b7174533001a7da447c50
#
_entry.id   7a6a1ad7e86b7174533001a7da447c50
#
_cell.length_a   1.000
_cell.length_b   1.000
_cell.length_c   1.000
_cell.angle_alpha   90.00
_cell.angle_beta   90.00
_cell.angle_gamma   90.00
#
_symmetry.space_group_name_H-M   'P 1'
#
loop_
_entity.id
_entity.type
_entity.pdbx_description
1 polymer ?
#
loop_
_entity_poly.entity_id
_entity_poly.type
_entity_poly.pdbx_seq_one_letter_code
_entity_poly.pdbx_strand_id
1 'polypeptide(L)'
;MSLIALNNIYKIYNVGGEEVRALDGIDLKIEENEYLAIMGPSGSGKSTLMNMVGCLDTPSSGVYQFEGEMVQKMDDDQLASIRNRKIGFVFQTFNLLPKATAQHNVEIPLIYGNIRKAERIKMSAKALEDVGLKDRMYHKPNELSGGQRQRVAIARALVNNPSIILADEPTGNLDSKSGYEIMSILNQLHQQGNTIILVTHEDDIAQNANRIIRLYDGKIVEDLYTKKN
;
A
#
# COMPACT_ATOMS: atom_id res chain seq x y z
N MET A 1 -8.35 8.74 -16.26
CA MET A 1 -7.19 8.03 -16.89
C MET A 1 -6.80 6.90 -15.97
N SER A 2 -6.42 5.74 -16.53
CA SER A 2 -6.00 4.62 -15.68
C SER A 2 -4.71 4.98 -14.96
N LEU A 3 -4.71 4.90 -13.63
CA LEU A 3 -3.53 5.12 -12.79
C LEU A 3 -2.54 3.96 -12.96
N ILE A 4 -3.08 2.73 -12.99
CA ILE A 4 -2.33 1.49 -13.19
C ILE A 4 -3.00 0.67 -14.27
N ALA A 5 -2.20 0.14 -15.20
CA ALA A 5 -2.63 -0.84 -16.19
C ALA A 5 -1.67 -2.02 -16.23
N LEU A 6 -2.17 -3.19 -15.91
CA LEU A 6 -1.52 -4.49 -16.03
C LEU A 6 -2.15 -5.22 -17.21
N ASN A 7 -1.35 -5.64 -18.18
CA ASN A 7 -1.85 -6.38 -19.35
C ASN A 7 -1.04 -7.66 -19.50
N ASN A 8 -1.74 -8.79 -19.37
CA ASN A 8 -1.21 -10.14 -19.50
C ASN A 8 0.07 -10.35 -18.66
N ILE A 9 0.02 -9.97 -17.38
CA ILE A 9 1.16 -10.01 -16.45
C ILE A 9 1.38 -11.44 -15.96
N TYR A 10 2.63 -11.90 -16.12
CA TYR A 10 3.14 -13.11 -15.50
C TYR A 10 4.25 -12.77 -14.51
N LYS A 11 4.26 -13.49 -13.38
CA LYS A 11 5.38 -13.50 -12.45
C LYS A 11 5.74 -14.93 -12.10
N ILE A 12 6.97 -15.29 -12.45
CA ILE A 12 7.52 -16.63 -12.26
C ILE A 12 8.74 -16.52 -11.35
N TYR A 13 8.77 -17.30 -10.29
CA TYR A 13 9.91 -17.45 -9.40
C TYR A 13 10.53 -18.82 -9.57
N ASN A 14 11.86 -18.91 -9.52
CA ASN A 14 12.59 -20.18 -9.47
C ASN A 14 12.93 -20.50 -8.02
N VAL A 15 12.27 -21.51 -7.46
CA VAL A 15 12.46 -21.96 -6.08
C VAL A 15 12.93 -23.40 -6.07
N GLY A 16 14.18 -23.64 -5.64
CA GLY A 16 14.72 -25.00 -5.55
C GLY A 16 14.84 -25.73 -6.90
N GLY A 17 14.86 -25.00 -8.02
CA GLY A 17 14.91 -25.58 -9.38
C GLY A 17 13.53 -25.82 -10.01
N GLU A 18 12.47 -25.51 -9.31
CA GLU A 18 11.09 -25.56 -9.84
C GLU A 18 10.56 -24.16 -10.13
N GLU A 19 9.79 -24.03 -11.23
CA GLU A 19 9.11 -22.79 -11.59
C GLU A 19 7.78 -22.67 -10.84
N VAL A 20 7.65 -21.60 -10.05
CA VAL A 20 6.40 -21.24 -9.37
C VAL A 20 5.79 -20.03 -10.09
N ARG A 21 4.65 -20.21 -10.72
CA ARG A 21 3.87 -19.15 -11.36
C ARG A 21 3.02 -18.43 -10.30
N ALA A 22 3.56 -17.37 -9.73
CA ALA A 22 2.87 -16.59 -8.70
C ALA A 22 1.78 -15.67 -9.28
N LEU A 23 1.94 -15.21 -10.53
CA LEU A 23 0.91 -14.55 -11.34
C LEU A 23 0.88 -15.19 -12.72
N ASP A 24 -0.32 -15.47 -13.24
CA ASP A 24 -0.55 -16.24 -14.46
C ASP A 24 -1.57 -15.53 -15.38
N GLY A 25 -1.10 -14.53 -16.13
CA GLY A 25 -1.91 -13.78 -17.09
C GLY A 25 -2.87 -12.79 -16.45
N ILE A 26 -2.38 -11.93 -15.56
CA ILE A 26 -3.21 -10.90 -14.90
C ILE A 26 -3.47 -9.73 -15.84
N ASP A 27 -4.75 -9.44 -16.09
CA ASP A 27 -5.24 -8.20 -16.67
C ASP A 27 -5.98 -7.41 -15.59
N LEU A 28 -5.51 -6.20 -15.28
CA LEU A 28 -6.11 -5.34 -14.25
C LEU A 28 -5.87 -3.87 -14.59
N LYS A 29 -6.94 -3.07 -14.54
CA LYS A 29 -6.86 -1.61 -14.61
C LYS A 29 -7.38 -1.03 -13.31
N ILE A 30 -6.66 -0.03 -12.79
CA ILE A 30 -7.04 0.70 -11.58
C ILE A 30 -7.09 2.18 -11.96
N GLU A 31 -8.23 2.80 -11.70
CA GLU A 31 -8.45 4.22 -12.00
C GLU A 31 -8.06 5.09 -10.80
N GLU A 32 -7.84 6.39 -11.06
CA GLU A 32 -7.66 7.37 -9.99
C GLU A 32 -8.88 7.40 -9.07
N ASN A 33 -8.65 7.58 -7.77
CA ASN A 33 -9.67 7.59 -6.73
C ASN A 33 -10.51 6.30 -6.68
N GLU A 34 -9.94 5.17 -7.06
CA GLU A 34 -10.56 3.86 -6.88
C GLU A 34 -10.20 3.29 -5.50
N TYR A 35 -11.16 2.65 -4.83
CA TYR A 35 -10.92 1.84 -3.64
C TYR A 35 -11.10 0.37 -4.00
N LEU A 36 -9.99 -0.31 -4.25
CA LEU A 36 -9.93 -1.70 -4.66
C LEU A 36 -9.54 -2.60 -3.48
N ALA A 37 -10.27 -3.69 -3.25
CA ALA A 37 -9.85 -4.78 -2.38
C ALA A 37 -9.35 -5.97 -3.20
N ILE A 38 -8.20 -6.51 -2.81
CA ILE A 38 -7.60 -7.74 -3.37
C ILE A 38 -7.75 -8.84 -2.33
N MET A 39 -8.53 -9.86 -2.66
CA MET A 39 -8.83 -10.99 -1.80
C MET A 39 -8.33 -12.31 -2.39
N GLY A 40 -8.33 -13.36 -1.58
CA GLY A 40 -8.01 -14.74 -1.98
C GLY A 40 -7.33 -15.51 -0.86
N PRO A 41 -7.23 -16.86 -0.98
CA PRO A 41 -6.59 -17.70 0.01
C PRO A 41 -5.08 -17.42 0.11
N SER A 42 -4.43 -18.00 1.13
CA SER A 42 -2.95 -17.98 1.22
C SER A 42 -2.36 -18.65 -0.02
N GLY A 43 -1.28 -18.06 -0.56
CA GLY A 43 -0.62 -18.58 -1.77
C GLY A 43 -1.29 -18.20 -3.09
N SER A 44 -2.42 -17.52 -3.11
CA SER A 44 -3.13 -17.16 -4.36
C SER A 44 -2.44 -16.09 -5.23
N GLY A 45 -1.34 -15.46 -4.77
CA GLY A 45 -0.61 -14.43 -5.51
C GLY A 45 -0.87 -12.99 -5.05
N LYS A 46 -1.67 -12.74 -4.00
CA LYS A 46 -2.01 -11.38 -3.50
C LYS A 46 -0.77 -10.54 -3.20
N SER A 47 0.15 -11.04 -2.39
CA SER A 47 1.37 -10.32 -2.02
C SER A 47 2.27 -10.09 -3.23
N THR A 48 2.31 -11.03 -4.18
CA THR A 48 3.04 -10.86 -5.44
C THR A 48 2.41 -9.75 -6.28
N LEU A 49 1.07 -9.73 -6.42
CA LEU A 49 0.36 -8.67 -7.15
C LEU A 49 0.57 -7.33 -6.46
N MET A 50 0.48 -7.26 -5.14
CA MET A 50 0.74 -6.05 -4.38
C MET A 50 2.18 -5.54 -4.55
N ASN A 51 3.18 -6.42 -4.51
CA ASN A 51 4.58 -6.06 -4.74
C ASN A 51 4.79 -5.55 -6.18
N MET A 52 4.12 -6.17 -7.16
CA MET A 52 4.13 -5.73 -8.54
C MET A 52 3.55 -4.31 -8.66
N VAL A 53 2.32 -4.11 -8.19
CA VAL A 53 1.63 -2.81 -8.20
C VAL A 53 2.43 -1.75 -7.43
N GLY A 54 3.10 -2.16 -6.35
CA GLY A 54 3.95 -1.31 -5.52
C GLY A 54 5.34 -1.01 -6.10
N CYS A 55 5.65 -1.45 -7.33
CA CYS A 55 6.97 -1.35 -7.92
C CYS A 55 8.10 -1.91 -7.03
N LEU A 56 7.79 -2.86 -6.14
CA LEU A 56 8.76 -3.62 -5.34
C LEU A 56 9.33 -4.80 -6.12
N ASP A 57 8.64 -5.20 -7.18
CA ASP A 57 9.05 -6.26 -8.09
C ASP A 57 8.63 -5.90 -9.52
N THR A 58 9.22 -6.55 -10.52
CA THR A 58 8.91 -6.35 -11.93
C THR A 58 8.31 -7.62 -12.54
N PRO A 59 7.46 -7.53 -13.59
CA PRO A 59 6.88 -8.70 -14.23
C PRO A 59 7.94 -9.54 -14.93
N SER A 60 7.75 -10.87 -14.95
CA SER A 60 8.53 -11.78 -15.79
C SER A 60 8.19 -11.60 -17.28
N SER A 61 6.90 -11.30 -17.57
CA SER A 61 6.42 -10.91 -18.90
C SER A 61 5.09 -10.16 -18.78
N GLY A 62 4.65 -9.55 -19.89
CA GLY A 62 3.47 -8.69 -19.95
C GLY A 62 3.84 -7.21 -19.93
N VAL A 63 2.81 -6.35 -19.83
CA VAL A 63 2.99 -4.90 -19.87
C VAL A 63 2.40 -4.28 -18.60
N TYR A 64 3.25 -3.60 -17.83
CA TYR A 64 2.85 -2.83 -16.66
C TYR A 64 3.08 -1.33 -16.91
N GLN A 65 2.01 -0.55 -16.80
CA GLN A 65 2.03 0.91 -16.88
C GLN A 65 1.57 1.52 -15.54
N PHE A 66 2.34 2.49 -15.06
CA PHE A 66 2.01 3.33 -13.92
C PHE A 66 1.98 4.79 -14.39
N GLU A 67 0.84 5.47 -14.25
CA GLU A 67 0.62 6.86 -14.76
C GLU A 67 1.05 7.00 -16.24
N GLY A 68 0.84 5.95 -17.05
CA GLY A 68 1.20 5.92 -18.46
C GLY A 68 2.66 5.55 -18.75
N GLU A 69 3.53 5.45 -17.75
CA GLU A 69 4.93 5.07 -17.90
C GLU A 69 5.13 3.55 -17.83
N MET A 70 5.99 2.99 -18.67
CA MET A 70 6.27 1.55 -18.74
C MET A 70 7.23 1.12 -17.63
N VAL A 71 6.72 0.51 -16.57
CA VAL A 71 7.48 0.11 -15.38
C VAL A 71 8.58 -0.91 -15.70
N GLN A 72 8.34 -1.85 -16.61
CA GLN A 72 9.34 -2.86 -16.99
C GLN A 72 10.55 -2.29 -17.77
N LYS A 73 10.53 -1.01 -18.16
CA LYS A 73 11.65 -0.32 -18.81
C LYS A 73 12.46 0.55 -17.85
N MET A 74 12.03 0.63 -16.59
CA MET A 74 12.66 1.47 -15.57
C MET A 74 13.84 0.76 -14.92
N ASP A 75 14.86 1.53 -14.61
CA ASP A 75 15.97 1.10 -13.76
C ASP A 75 15.60 1.17 -12.26
N ASP A 76 16.48 0.68 -11.40
CA ASP A 76 16.26 0.61 -9.96
C ASP A 76 16.07 1.99 -9.31
N ASP A 77 16.76 3.03 -9.82
CA ASP A 77 16.66 4.40 -9.30
C ASP A 77 15.30 5.03 -9.68
N GLN A 78 14.83 4.77 -10.90
CA GLN A 78 13.51 5.19 -11.36
C GLN A 78 12.40 4.50 -10.55
N LEU A 79 12.50 3.19 -10.35
CA LEU A 79 11.57 2.43 -9.50
C LEU A 79 11.58 2.94 -8.05
N ALA A 80 12.78 3.23 -7.50
CA ALA A 80 12.90 3.80 -6.15
C ALA A 80 12.26 5.19 -6.06
N SER A 81 12.39 6.01 -7.12
CA SER A 81 11.76 7.32 -7.19
C SER A 81 10.23 7.23 -7.19
N ILE A 82 9.64 6.31 -7.98
CA ILE A 82 8.19 6.05 -7.99
C ILE A 82 7.73 5.58 -6.61
N ARG A 83 8.39 4.57 -6.03
CA ARG A 83 8.05 4.10 -4.67
C ARG A 83 8.05 5.21 -3.64
N ASN A 84 9.05 6.10 -3.69
CA ASN A 84 9.17 7.19 -2.74
C ASN A 84 8.08 8.26 -2.91
N ARG A 85 7.79 8.66 -4.15
CA ARG A 85 6.96 9.83 -4.45
C ARG A 85 5.50 9.51 -4.70
N LYS A 86 5.20 8.31 -5.20
CA LYS A 86 3.89 7.96 -5.74
C LYS A 86 3.15 6.90 -4.94
N ILE A 87 3.85 6.13 -4.10
CA ILE A 87 3.29 4.97 -3.43
C ILE A 87 3.49 5.07 -1.92
N GLY A 88 2.39 5.06 -1.19
CA GLY A 88 2.38 4.94 0.27
C GLY A 88 2.10 3.50 0.70
N PHE A 89 3.00 2.89 1.47
CA PHE A 89 2.82 1.53 1.98
C PHE A 89 2.38 1.51 3.43
N VAL A 90 1.34 0.72 3.72
CA VAL A 90 0.82 0.42 5.06
C VAL A 90 0.82 -1.10 5.22
N PHE A 91 1.63 -1.62 6.14
CA PHE A 91 1.80 -3.06 6.34
C PHE A 91 1.16 -3.54 7.63
N GLN A 92 0.78 -4.81 7.70
CA GLN A 92 0.27 -5.49 8.88
C GLN A 92 1.21 -5.38 10.09
N THR A 93 2.53 -5.47 9.87
CA THR A 93 3.57 -5.43 10.92
C THR A 93 4.13 -4.03 11.17
N PHE A 94 3.43 -2.98 10.66
CA PHE A 94 3.80 -1.56 10.78
C PHE A 94 5.13 -1.19 10.13
N ASN A 95 6.14 -2.04 10.16
CA ASN A 95 7.49 -1.84 9.62
C ASN A 95 8.12 -0.50 10.05
N LEU A 96 7.98 -0.18 11.35
CA LEU A 96 8.60 1.00 11.95
C LEU A 96 10.02 0.67 12.44
N LEU A 97 10.92 1.64 12.33
CA LEU A 97 12.26 1.56 12.90
C LEU A 97 12.15 1.63 14.45
N PRO A 98 12.49 0.56 15.18
CA PRO A 98 12.16 0.44 16.60
C PRO A 98 12.94 1.41 17.50
N LYS A 99 14.10 1.90 17.04
CA LYS A 99 14.95 2.85 17.76
C LYS A 99 14.66 4.32 17.43
N ALA A 100 13.88 4.57 16.39
CA ALA A 100 13.50 5.91 15.93
C ALA A 100 12.17 6.34 16.56
N THR A 101 11.98 7.64 16.78
CA THR A 101 10.71 8.20 17.23
C THR A 101 9.61 8.07 16.13
N ALA A 102 8.35 8.27 16.49
CA ALA A 102 7.25 8.34 15.54
C ALA A 102 7.53 9.39 14.45
N GLN A 103 7.95 10.59 14.82
CA GLN A 103 8.30 11.66 13.89
C GLN A 103 9.44 11.25 12.96
N HIS A 104 10.50 10.66 13.49
CA HIS A 104 11.63 10.25 12.65
C HIS A 104 11.24 9.12 11.67
N ASN A 105 10.36 8.19 12.07
CA ASN A 105 9.79 7.19 11.15
C ASN A 105 9.03 7.83 9.99
N VAL A 106 8.26 8.88 10.25
CA VAL A 106 7.53 9.62 9.22
C VAL A 106 8.46 10.49 8.35
N GLU A 107 9.60 10.94 8.87
CA GLU A 107 10.61 11.68 8.10
C GLU A 107 11.34 10.84 7.05
N ILE A 108 11.39 9.51 7.20
CA ILE A 108 12.20 8.63 6.33
C ILE A 108 11.94 8.86 4.83
N PRO A 109 10.69 8.83 4.33
CA PRO A 109 10.42 9.07 2.91
C PRO A 109 10.87 10.46 2.45
N LEU A 110 10.78 11.47 3.32
CA LEU A 110 11.22 12.83 3.02
C LEU A 110 12.76 12.95 2.92
N ILE A 111 13.49 12.11 3.68
CA ILE A 111 14.95 12.03 3.59
C ILE A 111 15.36 11.51 2.21
N TYR A 112 14.73 10.42 1.75
CA TYR A 112 14.95 9.86 0.40
C TYR A 112 14.47 10.82 -0.70
N GLY A 113 13.46 11.66 -0.42
CA GLY A 113 13.01 12.73 -1.30
C GLY A 113 13.92 13.96 -1.35
N ASN A 114 15.06 13.97 -0.64
CA ASN A 114 16.01 15.08 -0.53
C ASN A 114 15.38 16.38 0.02
N ILE A 115 14.34 16.29 0.85
CA ILE A 115 13.71 17.44 1.50
C ILE A 115 14.62 17.98 2.61
N ARG A 116 14.72 19.30 2.74
CA ARG A 116 15.54 19.98 3.76
C ARG A 116 15.05 19.65 5.17
N LYS A 117 15.96 19.49 6.13
CA LYS A 117 15.66 19.09 7.52
C LYS A 117 14.53 19.90 8.18
N ALA A 118 14.58 21.22 8.07
CA ALA A 118 13.57 22.08 8.69
C ALA A 118 12.16 21.86 8.11
N GLU A 119 12.07 21.53 6.83
CA GLU A 119 10.82 21.23 6.14
C GLU A 119 10.32 19.83 6.49
N ARG A 120 11.22 18.81 6.51
CA ARG A 120 10.87 17.45 6.96
C ARG A 120 10.23 17.44 8.34
N ILE A 121 10.80 18.19 9.30
CA ILE A 121 10.26 18.29 10.67
C ILE A 121 8.83 18.85 10.64
N LYS A 122 8.55 19.87 9.83
CA LYS A 122 7.20 20.44 9.70
C LYS A 122 6.22 19.47 9.04
N MET A 123 6.63 18.83 7.93
CA MET A 123 5.77 17.91 7.19
C MET A 123 5.45 16.66 8.03
N SER A 124 6.46 16.06 8.69
CA SER A 124 6.26 14.88 9.54
C SER A 124 5.41 15.19 10.76
N ALA A 125 5.58 16.36 11.38
CA ALA A 125 4.74 16.80 12.48
C ALA A 125 3.27 16.98 12.05
N LYS A 126 3.04 17.59 10.89
CA LYS A 126 1.69 17.76 10.32
C LYS A 126 1.05 16.41 10.00
N ALA A 127 1.77 15.50 9.35
CA ALA A 127 1.27 14.16 9.05
C ALA A 127 0.88 13.37 10.31
N LEU A 128 1.63 13.49 11.41
CA LEU A 128 1.28 12.88 12.69
C LEU A 128 0.07 13.56 13.35
N GLU A 129 -0.07 14.87 13.25
CA GLU A 129 -1.25 15.60 13.72
C GLU A 129 -2.51 15.16 12.98
N ASP A 130 -2.43 14.97 11.65
CA ASP A 130 -3.55 14.56 10.80
C ASP A 130 -4.09 13.15 11.14
N VAL A 131 -3.24 12.28 11.72
CA VAL A 131 -3.65 10.96 12.23
C VAL A 131 -3.89 10.95 13.75
N GLY A 132 -3.98 12.11 14.41
CA GLY A 132 -4.28 12.26 15.84
C GLY A 132 -3.15 11.84 16.77
N LEU A 133 -1.88 11.99 16.35
CA LEU A 133 -0.69 11.61 17.14
C LEU A 133 0.23 12.79 17.48
N LYS A 134 -0.30 14.02 17.52
CA LYS A 134 0.46 15.22 17.86
C LYS A 134 1.26 15.07 19.15
N ASP A 135 0.64 14.55 20.20
CA ASP A 135 1.25 14.40 21.53
C ASP A 135 2.14 13.15 21.65
N ARG A 136 2.31 12.39 20.57
CA ARG A 136 3.08 11.14 20.50
C ARG A 136 4.28 11.19 19.56
N MET A 137 4.60 12.35 19.00
CA MET A 137 5.66 12.52 17.99
C MET A 137 7.01 11.99 18.43
N TYR A 138 7.36 12.16 19.70
CA TYR A 138 8.67 11.80 20.25
C TYR A 138 8.72 10.40 20.87
N HIS A 139 7.58 9.68 20.90
CA HIS A 139 7.54 8.31 21.40
C HIS A 139 8.17 7.35 20.38
N LYS A 140 8.79 6.28 20.88
CA LYS A 140 9.30 5.16 20.09
C LYS A 140 8.17 4.11 19.89
N PRO A 141 8.28 3.24 18.88
CA PRO A 141 7.27 2.22 18.61
C PRO A 141 6.91 1.32 19.80
N ASN A 142 7.86 1.00 20.68
CA ASN A 142 7.61 0.20 21.89
C ASN A 142 6.82 0.95 22.98
N GLU A 143 6.67 2.26 22.86
CA GLU A 143 5.91 3.12 23.79
C GLU A 143 4.49 3.42 23.25
N LEU A 144 4.14 2.85 22.09
CA LEU A 144 2.88 3.08 21.38
C LEU A 144 2.03 1.80 21.34
N SER A 145 0.69 1.97 21.42
CA SER A 145 -0.24 0.87 21.17
C SER A 145 -0.19 0.39 19.72
N GLY A 146 -0.79 -0.77 19.41
CA GLY A 146 -0.90 -1.30 18.05
C GLY A 146 -1.53 -0.29 17.09
N GLY A 147 -2.70 0.25 17.44
CA GLY A 147 -3.39 1.26 16.64
C GLY A 147 -2.60 2.56 16.47
N GLN A 148 -1.85 2.99 17.51
CA GLN A 148 -0.95 4.15 17.40
C GLN A 148 0.21 3.89 16.44
N ARG A 149 0.83 2.70 16.50
CA ARG A 149 1.89 2.28 15.55
C ARG A 149 1.37 2.27 14.12
N GLN A 150 0.16 1.76 13.90
CA GLN A 150 -0.45 1.75 12.58
C GLN A 150 -0.73 3.16 12.06
N ARG A 151 -1.21 4.06 12.93
CA ARG A 151 -1.37 5.48 12.57
C ARG A 151 -0.03 6.16 12.20
N VAL A 152 1.08 5.82 12.87
CA VAL A 152 2.42 6.28 12.45
C VAL A 152 2.78 5.74 11.07
N ALA A 153 2.49 4.45 10.79
CA ALA A 153 2.74 3.87 9.47
C ALA A 153 1.91 4.54 8.36
N ILE A 154 0.64 4.88 8.65
CA ILE A 154 -0.23 5.65 7.73
C ILE A 154 0.34 7.06 7.52
N ALA A 155 0.71 7.78 8.57
CA ALA A 155 1.32 9.11 8.44
C ALA A 155 2.59 9.07 7.58
N ARG A 156 3.43 8.04 7.76
CA ARG A 156 4.61 7.81 6.92
C ARG A 156 4.25 7.56 5.46
N ALA A 157 3.21 6.78 5.21
CA ALA A 157 2.74 6.50 3.86
C ALA A 157 2.24 7.76 3.14
N LEU A 158 1.62 8.69 3.86
CA LEU A 158 0.98 9.89 3.32
C LEU A 158 1.92 11.09 3.16
N VAL A 159 3.06 11.12 3.85
CA VAL A 159 3.88 12.32 4.01
C VAL A 159 4.39 12.94 2.70
N ASN A 160 4.54 12.13 1.64
CA ASN A 160 4.91 12.57 0.29
C ASN A 160 3.70 12.83 -0.62
N ASN A 161 2.47 12.79 -0.10
CA ASN A 161 1.23 12.93 -0.88
C ASN A 161 1.19 11.96 -2.08
N PRO A 162 1.19 10.64 -1.84
CA PRO A 162 1.30 9.63 -2.90
C PRO A 162 0.04 9.57 -3.77
N SER A 163 0.18 9.09 -5.02
CA SER A 163 -0.94 8.83 -5.94
C SER A 163 -1.77 7.61 -5.50
N ILE A 164 -1.15 6.69 -4.74
CA ILE A 164 -1.76 5.42 -4.32
C ILE A 164 -1.31 5.02 -2.92
N ILE A 165 -2.23 4.45 -2.15
CA ILE A 165 -1.98 3.83 -0.85
C ILE A 165 -2.18 2.32 -0.99
N LEU A 166 -1.13 1.55 -0.73
CA LEU A 166 -1.16 0.09 -0.68
C LEU A 166 -1.21 -0.36 0.78
N ALA A 167 -2.32 -0.95 1.19
CA ALA A 167 -2.56 -1.42 2.55
C ALA A 167 -2.64 -2.96 2.58
N ASP A 168 -1.61 -3.59 3.16
CA ASP A 168 -1.51 -5.04 3.32
C ASP A 168 -1.95 -5.44 4.72
N GLU A 169 -3.12 -6.09 4.82
CA GLU A 169 -3.71 -6.54 6.08
C GLU A 169 -3.66 -5.46 7.18
N PRO A 170 -4.12 -4.22 6.93
CA PRO A 170 -3.83 -3.08 7.80
C PRO A 170 -4.42 -3.19 9.21
N THR A 171 -5.35 -4.13 9.44
CA THR A 171 -6.03 -4.39 10.71
C THR A 171 -5.59 -5.70 11.38
N GLY A 172 -4.85 -6.56 10.70
CA GLY A 172 -4.60 -7.95 11.10
C GLY A 172 -3.85 -8.13 12.43
N ASN A 173 -3.14 -7.10 12.93
CA ASN A 173 -2.44 -7.13 14.24
C ASN A 173 -3.07 -6.17 15.26
N LEU A 174 -4.35 -5.80 15.09
CA LEU A 174 -5.04 -4.84 15.93
C LEU A 174 -6.25 -5.46 16.64
N ASP A 175 -6.61 -4.90 17.78
CA ASP A 175 -7.92 -5.15 18.37
C ASP A 175 -9.03 -4.54 17.50
N SER A 176 -10.25 -5.04 17.64
CA SER A 176 -11.39 -4.64 16.82
C SER A 176 -11.63 -3.13 16.83
N LYS A 177 -11.51 -2.46 17.98
CA LYS A 177 -11.70 -1.01 18.08
C LYS A 177 -10.65 -0.25 17.29
N SER A 178 -9.38 -0.60 17.47
CA SER A 178 -8.26 -0.02 16.72
C SER A 178 -8.41 -0.30 15.22
N GLY A 179 -8.85 -1.50 14.85
CA GLY A 179 -9.12 -1.87 13.46
C GLY A 179 -10.16 -0.95 12.81
N TYR A 180 -11.30 -0.72 13.47
CA TYR A 180 -12.32 0.23 12.98
C TYR A 180 -11.80 1.65 12.82
N GLU A 181 -10.97 2.13 13.76
CA GLU A 181 -10.34 3.46 13.66
C GLU A 181 -9.43 3.56 12.43
N ILE A 182 -8.63 2.53 12.14
CA ILE A 182 -7.76 2.49 10.95
C ILE A 182 -8.58 2.46 9.66
N MET A 183 -9.62 1.63 9.58
CA MET A 183 -10.49 1.60 8.41
C MET A 183 -11.22 2.93 8.20
N SER A 184 -11.62 3.61 9.27
CA SER A 184 -12.20 4.96 9.20
C SER A 184 -11.22 5.96 8.58
N ILE A 185 -9.93 5.91 8.95
CA ILE A 185 -8.89 6.78 8.35
C ILE A 185 -8.75 6.48 6.85
N LEU A 186 -8.66 5.20 6.45
CA LEU A 186 -8.55 4.83 5.03
C LEU A 186 -9.79 5.30 4.24
N ASN A 187 -10.99 5.13 4.79
CA ASN A 187 -12.23 5.61 4.16
C ASN A 187 -12.23 7.14 3.97
N GLN A 188 -11.77 7.91 4.97
CA GLN A 188 -11.64 9.36 4.86
C GLN A 188 -10.63 9.75 3.78
N LEU A 189 -9.49 9.07 3.70
CA LEU A 189 -8.48 9.31 2.67
C LEU A 189 -9.04 9.05 1.27
N HIS A 190 -9.81 7.98 1.07
CA HIS A 190 -10.50 7.72 -0.19
C HIS A 190 -11.50 8.84 -0.54
N GLN A 191 -12.29 9.30 0.43
CA GLN A 191 -13.22 10.42 0.22
C GLN A 191 -12.52 11.73 -0.13
N GLN A 192 -11.24 11.89 0.27
CA GLN A 192 -10.40 13.03 -0.08
C GLN A 192 -9.73 12.90 -1.46
N GLY A 193 -10.00 11.81 -2.19
CA GLY A 193 -9.51 11.59 -3.55
C GLY A 193 -8.30 10.65 -3.67
N ASN A 194 -7.89 9.99 -2.58
CA ASN A 194 -6.79 9.02 -2.66
C ASN A 194 -7.24 7.71 -3.28
N THR A 195 -6.40 7.13 -4.14
CA THR A 195 -6.56 5.75 -4.63
C THR A 195 -6.05 4.79 -3.56
N ILE A 196 -6.87 3.79 -3.20
CA ILE A 196 -6.52 2.81 -2.17
C ILE A 196 -6.60 1.40 -2.74
N ILE A 197 -5.54 0.63 -2.54
CA ILE A 197 -5.54 -0.81 -2.76
C ILE A 197 -5.36 -1.50 -1.42
N LEU A 198 -6.35 -2.27 -1.04
CA LEU A 198 -6.42 -3.02 0.21
C LEU A 198 -6.22 -4.50 -0.08
N VAL A 199 -5.23 -5.12 0.52
CA VAL A 199 -5.08 -6.58 0.51
C VAL A 199 -5.60 -7.11 1.82
N THR A 200 -6.57 -8.02 1.77
CA THR A 200 -7.13 -8.66 2.96
C THR A 200 -7.74 -10.03 2.63
N HIS A 201 -7.84 -10.87 3.63
CA HIS A 201 -8.61 -12.12 3.56
C HIS A 201 -9.95 -12.03 4.31
N GLU A 202 -10.25 -10.89 4.96
CA GLU A 202 -11.46 -10.65 5.74
C GLU A 202 -12.53 -9.97 4.86
N ASP A 203 -13.69 -10.64 4.68
CA ASP A 203 -14.78 -10.12 3.85
C ASP A 203 -15.33 -8.78 4.38
N ASP A 204 -15.46 -8.62 5.71
CA ASP A 204 -15.95 -7.39 6.33
C ASP A 204 -15.04 -6.19 6.07
N ILE A 205 -13.73 -6.42 6.04
CA ILE A 205 -12.75 -5.40 5.71
C ILE A 205 -12.79 -5.06 4.21
N ALA A 206 -12.91 -6.06 3.35
CA ALA A 206 -13.01 -5.86 1.90
C ALA A 206 -14.24 -5.08 1.47
N GLN A 207 -15.36 -5.17 2.22
CA GLN A 207 -16.60 -4.43 1.93
C GLN A 207 -16.46 -2.90 2.07
N ASN A 208 -15.37 -2.39 2.64
CA ASN A 208 -15.06 -0.96 2.60
C ASN A 208 -14.69 -0.48 1.20
N ALA A 209 -14.21 -1.37 0.32
CA ALA A 209 -13.81 -1.04 -1.04
C ALA A 209 -15.02 -0.92 -2.00
N ASN A 210 -14.85 -0.17 -3.09
CA ASN A 210 -15.86 -0.01 -4.12
C ASN A 210 -15.81 -1.13 -5.17
N ARG A 211 -14.66 -1.82 -5.25
CA ARG A 211 -14.42 -2.96 -6.14
C ARG A 211 -13.63 -4.02 -5.40
N ILE A 212 -13.99 -5.27 -5.60
CA ILE A 212 -13.34 -6.43 -5.00
C ILE A 212 -12.89 -7.35 -6.11
N ILE A 213 -11.60 -7.69 -6.14
CA ILE A 213 -11.08 -8.76 -7.00
C ILE A 213 -10.67 -9.94 -6.13
N ARG A 214 -10.92 -11.16 -6.63
CA ARG A 214 -10.49 -12.38 -5.96
C ARG A 214 -9.44 -13.09 -6.79
N LEU A 215 -8.30 -13.37 -6.16
CA LEU A 215 -7.21 -14.16 -6.74
C LEU A 215 -7.31 -15.61 -6.31
N TYR A 216 -7.06 -16.49 -7.27
CA TYR A 216 -6.89 -17.93 -7.05
C TYR A 216 -5.81 -18.46 -8.00
N ASP A 217 -4.79 -19.14 -7.46
CA ASP A 217 -3.66 -19.72 -8.23
C ASP A 217 -3.07 -18.75 -9.27
N GLY A 218 -2.78 -17.51 -8.83
CA GLY A 218 -2.16 -16.48 -9.66
C GLY A 218 -3.08 -15.82 -10.69
N LYS A 219 -4.39 -16.11 -10.68
CA LYS A 219 -5.38 -15.54 -11.63
C LYS A 219 -6.44 -14.72 -10.91
N ILE A 220 -6.98 -13.71 -11.57
CA ILE A 220 -8.21 -13.04 -11.14
C ILE A 220 -9.38 -13.92 -11.59
N VAL A 221 -10.10 -14.49 -10.60
CA VAL A 221 -11.27 -15.35 -10.84
C VAL A 221 -12.60 -14.62 -10.67
N GLU A 222 -12.57 -13.45 -9.99
CA GLU A 222 -13.73 -12.63 -9.75
C GLU A 222 -13.32 -11.14 -9.72
N ASP A 223 -14.17 -10.29 -10.30
CA ASP A 223 -13.99 -8.83 -10.33
C ASP A 223 -15.36 -8.16 -10.21
N LEU A 224 -15.66 -7.66 -9.04
CA LEU A 224 -17.00 -7.18 -8.67
C LEU A 224 -16.95 -5.74 -8.17
N TYR A 225 -17.87 -4.92 -8.66
CA TYR A 225 -18.15 -3.61 -8.11
C TYR A 225 -19.18 -3.75 -6.98
N THR A 226 -18.81 -3.32 -5.78
CA THR A 226 -19.74 -3.25 -4.66
C THR A 226 -20.66 -2.05 -4.88
N LYS A 227 -22.00 -2.27 -4.93
CA LYS A 227 -22.95 -1.16 -4.92
C LYS A 227 -22.84 -0.49 -3.54
N LYS A 228 -22.30 0.72 -3.47
CA LYS A 228 -22.58 1.60 -2.34
C LYS A 228 -24.01 2.11 -2.49
N ASN A 229 -24.87 1.72 -1.58
CA ASN A 229 -26.12 2.44 -1.33
C ASN A 229 -25.82 3.85 -0.80
#